data_eed93682a8a9673d4550f2051e2d5742
#
_entry.id   eed93682a8a9673d4550f2051e2d5742
#
_cell.length_a   1.000
_cell.length_b   1.000
_cell.length_c   1.000
_cell.angle_alpha   90.00
_cell.angle_beta   90.00
_cell.angle_gamma   90.00
#
_symmetry.space_group_name_H-M   'P 1'
#
loop_
_entity.id
_entity.type
_entity.pdbx_description
1 polymer ?
#
loop_
_entity_poly.entity_id
_entity_poly.type
_entity_poly.pdbx_seq_one_letter_code
_entity_poly.pdbx_strand_id
1 'polypeptide(L)'
;MSLRILVTGASGFVGGAFLRRFQGQPGLDIHGIGRRACALPNYHRIDLSQPFTLDWQPDVVIHAAALASPWGTRAQFELHNVQATANVIDFCTRNGNPRLLYVSSSSVFYREEHQYALSEDSPIGPRFVNTYAQTKYLGETLLDGYAGLKSILRPRAVFGPGDTVLFPRVIAAARKGALPRFVGQSQPVIGDLIYIDALCDYLYRAAVAPQLQPSYNLTNAQPVDLQQLLLDVLARLQLPLPQRQVRISTALRMASVVEGAYRLLRLRGEPPITRFGVGVFAYSKTFDPRRTLADLGTPSVGLDEGIDAFVRWQAAQWV
;
A
#
# COMPACT_ATOMS: atom_id res chain seq x y z
N MET A 1 -12.35 -22.19 20.10
CA MET A 1 -12.49 -20.74 20.25
C MET A 1 -12.18 -20.09 18.93
N SER A 2 -12.91 -19.05 18.50
CA SER A 2 -12.62 -18.32 17.28
C SER A 2 -11.50 -17.31 17.52
N LEU A 3 -10.59 -17.16 16.55
CA LEU A 3 -9.57 -16.10 16.55
C LEU A 3 -10.22 -14.74 16.27
N ARG A 4 -10.08 -13.79 17.19
CA ARG A 4 -10.68 -12.47 17.12
C ARG A 4 -9.72 -11.49 16.44
N ILE A 5 -10.08 -11.02 15.25
CA ILE A 5 -9.23 -10.13 14.44
C ILE A 5 -9.90 -8.77 14.26
N LEU A 6 -9.25 -7.70 14.68
CA LEU A 6 -9.66 -6.33 14.40
C LEU A 6 -8.88 -5.78 13.20
N VAL A 7 -9.61 -5.33 12.18
CA VAL A 7 -9.00 -4.71 10.99
C VAL A 7 -9.34 -3.23 10.95
N THR A 8 -8.34 -2.37 11.05
CA THR A 8 -8.54 -0.94 10.83
C THR A 8 -8.39 -0.58 9.35
N GLY A 9 -9.02 0.51 8.93
CA GLY A 9 -9.07 0.84 7.50
C GLY A 9 -10.00 -0.08 6.69
N ALA A 10 -10.96 -0.72 7.35
CA ALA A 10 -11.88 -1.70 6.79
C ALA A 10 -12.75 -1.18 5.64
N SER A 11 -13.01 0.13 5.56
CA SER A 11 -13.68 0.77 4.42
C SER A 11 -12.70 1.17 3.28
N GLY A 12 -11.41 0.84 3.41
CA GLY A 12 -10.37 1.11 2.42
C GLY A 12 -10.10 -0.10 1.52
N PHE A 13 -9.08 0.02 0.67
CA PHE A 13 -8.70 -1.02 -0.28
C PHE A 13 -8.22 -2.29 0.42
N VAL A 14 -7.13 -2.23 1.18
CA VAL A 14 -6.51 -3.40 1.82
C VAL A 14 -7.40 -3.98 2.92
N GLY A 15 -7.85 -3.16 3.87
CA GLY A 15 -8.69 -3.63 4.97
C GLY A 15 -10.02 -4.20 4.49
N GLY A 16 -10.67 -3.54 3.51
CA GLY A 16 -11.91 -4.03 2.90
C GLY A 16 -11.73 -5.34 2.13
N ALA A 17 -10.61 -5.51 1.42
CA ALA A 17 -10.30 -6.76 0.74
C ALA A 17 -10.08 -7.89 1.73
N PHE A 18 -9.37 -7.65 2.84
CA PHE A 18 -9.18 -8.63 3.91
C PHE A 18 -10.51 -9.09 4.50
N LEU A 19 -11.40 -8.15 4.85
CA LEU A 19 -12.72 -8.51 5.37
C LEU A 19 -13.52 -9.35 4.36
N ARG A 20 -13.62 -8.92 3.10
CA ARG A 20 -14.37 -9.68 2.08
C ARG A 20 -13.84 -11.10 1.87
N ARG A 21 -12.53 -11.31 2.06
CA ARG A 21 -11.89 -12.60 1.85
C ARG A 21 -12.08 -13.56 3.03
N PHE A 22 -12.04 -13.07 4.25
CA PHE A 22 -11.96 -13.89 5.45
C PHE A 22 -13.20 -13.83 6.36
N GLN A 23 -14.05 -12.83 6.22
CA GLN A 23 -15.24 -12.72 7.04
C GLN A 23 -16.21 -13.88 6.78
N GLY A 24 -16.72 -14.46 7.87
CA GLY A 24 -17.60 -15.64 7.81
C GLY A 24 -16.88 -16.98 7.68
N GLN A 25 -15.55 -16.99 7.63
CA GLN A 25 -14.80 -18.26 7.67
C GLN A 25 -14.89 -18.91 9.07
N PRO A 26 -15.07 -20.23 9.14
CA PRO A 26 -15.11 -20.95 10.41
C PRO A 26 -13.85 -20.69 11.25
N GLY A 27 -14.02 -20.47 12.54
CA GLY A 27 -12.91 -20.20 13.46
C GLY A 27 -12.39 -18.76 13.46
N LEU A 28 -12.97 -17.85 12.67
CA LEU A 28 -12.61 -16.44 12.67
C LEU A 28 -13.82 -15.57 13.13
N ASP A 29 -13.52 -14.62 14.02
CA ASP A 29 -14.42 -13.53 14.40
C ASP A 29 -13.73 -12.22 14.03
N ILE A 30 -14.18 -11.60 12.92
CA ILE A 30 -13.49 -10.44 12.34
C ILE A 30 -14.35 -9.20 12.46
N HIS A 31 -13.81 -8.17 13.10
CA HIS A 31 -14.38 -6.84 13.20
C HIS A 31 -13.59 -5.82 12.39
N GLY A 32 -14.30 -4.87 11.78
CA GLY A 32 -13.71 -3.80 10.98
C GLY A 32 -13.93 -2.41 11.56
N ILE A 33 -12.91 -1.56 11.48
CA ILE A 33 -12.99 -0.13 11.82
C ILE A 33 -12.69 0.74 10.61
N GLY A 34 -13.46 1.81 10.41
CA GLY A 34 -13.19 2.85 9.43
C GLY A 34 -14.06 4.08 9.58
N ARG A 35 -13.67 5.18 8.93
CA ARG A 35 -14.38 6.47 9.03
C ARG A 35 -15.64 6.55 8.17
N ARG A 36 -15.62 5.92 6.99
CA ARG A 36 -16.73 5.96 6.04
C ARG A 36 -17.78 4.91 6.44
N ALA A 37 -19.04 5.20 6.20
CA ALA A 37 -20.07 4.17 6.33
C ALA A 37 -19.75 3.00 5.38
N CYS A 38 -19.98 1.78 5.87
CA CYS A 38 -19.75 0.55 5.14
C CYS A 38 -20.77 -0.50 5.58
N ALA A 39 -21.33 -1.25 4.63
CA ALA A 39 -22.34 -2.29 4.91
C ALA A 39 -21.69 -3.66 5.21
N LEU A 40 -20.47 -3.70 5.70
CA LEU A 40 -19.82 -4.94 6.12
C LEU A 40 -20.35 -5.37 7.51
N PRO A 41 -20.56 -6.67 7.76
CA PRO A 41 -20.88 -7.17 9.09
C PRO A 41 -19.79 -6.81 10.10
N ASN A 42 -20.15 -6.66 11.38
CA ASN A 42 -19.22 -6.32 12.48
C ASN A 42 -18.34 -5.09 12.17
N TYR A 43 -18.89 -4.11 11.46
CA TYR A 43 -18.19 -2.89 11.12
C TYR A 43 -18.55 -1.76 12.07
N HIS A 44 -17.51 -1.10 12.59
CA HIS A 44 -17.62 0.04 13.49
C HIS A 44 -17.16 1.32 12.81
N ARG A 45 -18.04 2.33 12.76
CA ARG A 45 -17.68 3.63 12.22
C ARG A 45 -16.96 4.46 13.26
N ILE A 46 -15.63 4.47 13.21
CA ILE A 46 -14.76 5.15 14.19
C ILE A 46 -13.69 5.96 13.44
N ASP A 47 -13.43 7.18 13.91
CA ASP A 47 -12.30 7.99 13.45
C ASP A 47 -11.08 7.76 14.36
N LEU A 48 -10.09 7.07 13.82
CA LEU A 48 -8.85 6.73 14.53
C LEU A 48 -7.94 7.93 14.82
N SER A 49 -8.22 9.11 14.26
CA SER A 49 -7.52 10.33 14.65
C SER A 49 -7.83 10.79 16.07
N GLN A 50 -8.84 10.20 16.70
CA GLN A 50 -9.23 10.40 18.08
C GLN A 50 -9.05 9.09 18.89
N PRO A 51 -8.82 9.17 20.21
CA PRO A 51 -8.90 8.00 21.10
C PRO A 51 -10.23 7.30 20.96
N PHE A 52 -10.25 5.97 21.01
CA PHE A 52 -11.47 5.18 20.86
C PHE A 52 -11.49 3.98 21.79
N THR A 53 -12.68 3.41 21.96
CA THR A 53 -12.93 2.17 22.68
C THR A 53 -13.82 1.26 21.86
N LEU A 54 -13.75 -0.04 22.10
CA LEU A 54 -14.68 -1.06 21.62
C LEU A 54 -15.06 -1.95 22.79
N ASP A 55 -16.31 -2.32 22.87
CA ASP A 55 -16.78 -3.33 23.82
C ASP A 55 -16.57 -4.75 23.25
N TRP A 56 -15.34 -5.00 22.80
CA TRP A 56 -14.89 -6.25 22.21
C TRP A 56 -13.36 -6.29 22.20
N GLN A 57 -12.76 -7.42 22.60
CA GLN A 57 -11.32 -7.56 22.73
C GLN A 57 -10.75 -8.41 21.60
N PRO A 58 -9.85 -7.90 20.76
CA PRO A 58 -9.16 -8.66 19.72
C PRO A 58 -8.01 -9.49 20.28
N ASP A 59 -7.71 -10.61 19.63
CA ASP A 59 -6.46 -11.37 19.80
C ASP A 59 -5.37 -10.84 18.86
N VAL A 60 -5.81 -10.30 17.68
CA VAL A 60 -4.94 -9.72 16.66
C VAL A 60 -5.54 -8.41 16.15
N VAL A 61 -4.70 -7.41 15.97
CA VAL A 61 -5.05 -6.14 15.30
C VAL A 61 -4.25 -6.01 14.01
N ILE A 62 -4.93 -5.93 12.86
CA ILE A 62 -4.32 -5.60 11.57
C ILE A 62 -4.57 -4.11 11.32
N HIS A 63 -3.54 -3.30 11.53
CA HIS A 63 -3.63 -1.85 11.36
C HIS A 63 -3.31 -1.46 9.92
N ALA A 64 -4.33 -1.45 9.04
CA ALA A 64 -4.24 -1.06 7.64
C ALA A 64 -4.81 0.35 7.35
N ALA A 65 -5.30 1.05 8.37
CA ALA A 65 -5.77 2.42 8.20
C ALA A 65 -4.60 3.37 7.95
N ALA A 66 -4.67 4.12 6.85
CA ALA A 66 -3.73 5.17 6.53
C ALA A 66 -4.33 6.14 5.49
N LEU A 67 -3.80 7.35 5.42
CA LEU A 67 -3.93 8.20 4.25
C LEU A 67 -2.90 7.75 3.21
N ALA A 68 -3.31 6.83 2.33
CA ALA A 68 -2.46 6.29 1.26
C ALA A 68 -2.61 7.15 0.01
N SER A 69 -1.94 8.30 -0.02
CA SER A 69 -1.94 9.23 -1.17
C SER A 69 -0.53 9.74 -1.42
N PRO A 70 -0.10 9.95 -2.66
CA PRO A 70 1.18 10.61 -2.96
C PRO A 70 1.13 12.12 -2.72
N TRP A 71 -0.07 12.70 -2.47
CA TRP A 71 -0.28 14.13 -2.30
C TRP A 71 -1.23 14.44 -1.14
N GLY A 72 -0.89 15.45 -0.37
CA GLY A 72 -1.65 15.93 0.78
C GLY A 72 -0.81 16.89 1.62
N THR A 73 -1.43 17.53 2.61
CA THR A 73 -0.70 18.35 3.57
C THR A 73 0.01 17.49 4.61
N ARG A 74 1.12 17.99 5.15
CA ARG A 74 1.84 17.31 6.23
C ARG A 74 0.94 17.02 7.43
N ALA A 75 0.12 17.99 7.83
CA ALA A 75 -0.82 17.82 8.94
C ALA A 75 -1.83 16.68 8.72
N GLN A 76 -2.34 16.51 7.47
CA GLN A 76 -3.23 15.40 7.13
C GLN A 76 -2.53 14.05 7.27
N PHE A 77 -1.28 13.93 6.78
CA PHE A 77 -0.52 12.70 6.91
C PHE A 77 -0.15 12.40 8.38
N GLU A 78 0.26 13.40 9.14
CA GLU A 78 0.56 13.23 10.58
C GLU A 78 -0.67 12.79 11.35
N LEU A 79 -1.83 13.43 11.11
CA LEU A 79 -3.09 13.07 11.77
C LEU A 79 -3.52 11.64 11.46
N HIS A 80 -3.48 11.22 10.19
CA HIS A 80 -4.06 9.95 9.77
C HIS A 80 -3.08 8.78 9.74
N ASN A 81 -1.75 9.02 9.77
CA ASN A 81 -0.74 7.98 9.73
C ASN A 81 0.05 7.87 11.03
N VAL A 82 0.25 8.97 11.76
CA VAL A 82 1.03 8.96 13.00
C VAL A 82 0.10 8.97 14.21
N GLN A 83 -0.76 9.99 14.33
CA GLN A 83 -1.69 10.09 15.47
C GLN A 83 -2.67 8.91 15.50
N ALA A 84 -3.23 8.53 14.36
CA ALA A 84 -4.13 7.37 14.26
C ALA A 84 -3.41 6.07 14.68
N THR A 85 -2.14 5.90 14.30
CA THR A 85 -1.34 4.73 14.73
C THR A 85 -1.09 4.78 16.25
N ALA A 86 -0.77 5.94 16.81
CA ALA A 86 -0.61 6.09 18.25
C ALA A 86 -1.90 5.72 19.02
N ASN A 87 -3.06 6.15 18.54
CA ASN A 87 -4.35 5.82 19.15
C ASN A 87 -4.68 4.31 19.04
N VAL A 88 -4.27 3.64 17.94
CA VAL A 88 -4.42 2.18 17.82
C VAL A 88 -3.49 1.45 18.80
N ILE A 89 -2.25 1.89 18.95
CA ILE A 89 -1.31 1.32 19.93
C ILE A 89 -1.85 1.50 21.37
N ASP A 90 -2.37 2.67 21.70
CA ASP A 90 -3.00 2.94 23.00
C ASP A 90 -4.22 2.04 23.24
N PHE A 91 -5.09 1.87 22.25
CA PHE A 91 -6.18 0.91 22.30
C PHE A 91 -5.67 -0.52 22.56
N CYS A 92 -4.66 -0.98 21.84
CA CYS A 92 -4.08 -2.31 22.01
C CYS A 92 -3.51 -2.46 23.44
N THR A 93 -2.80 -1.47 23.95
CA THR A 93 -2.20 -1.51 25.30
C THR A 93 -3.29 -1.63 26.38
N ARG A 94 -4.39 -0.90 26.24
CA ARG A 94 -5.53 -0.99 27.18
C ARG A 94 -6.35 -2.29 27.07
N ASN A 95 -6.18 -3.04 25.95
CA ASN A 95 -6.93 -4.26 25.69
C ASN A 95 -6.04 -5.53 25.74
N GLY A 96 -5.04 -5.56 26.65
CA GLY A 96 -4.27 -6.76 26.94
C GLY A 96 -3.13 -7.04 25.94
N ASN A 97 -2.70 -6.04 25.17
CA ASN A 97 -1.59 -6.14 24.22
C ASN A 97 -1.79 -7.26 23.18
N PRO A 98 -2.89 -7.27 22.38
CA PRO A 98 -3.08 -8.23 21.29
C PRO A 98 -1.92 -8.16 20.31
N ARG A 99 -1.75 -9.19 19.47
CA ARG A 99 -0.78 -9.14 18.37
C ARG A 99 -1.09 -7.96 17.45
N LEU A 100 -0.09 -7.10 17.17
CA LEU A 100 -0.25 -5.92 16.32
C LEU A 100 0.52 -6.08 15.01
N LEU A 101 -0.20 -6.18 13.90
CA LEU A 101 0.34 -6.19 12.54
C LEU A 101 0.15 -4.80 11.92
N TYR A 102 1.24 -4.06 11.77
CA TYR A 102 1.21 -2.73 11.18
C TYR A 102 1.46 -2.80 9.69
N VAL A 103 0.46 -2.49 8.88
CA VAL A 103 0.61 -2.40 7.42
C VAL A 103 1.28 -1.07 7.08
N SER A 104 2.59 -1.11 6.91
CA SER A 104 3.42 0.01 6.48
C SER A 104 3.46 0.13 4.94
N SER A 105 4.59 0.47 4.39
CA SER A 105 4.81 0.58 2.94
C SER A 105 6.29 0.41 2.61
N SER A 106 6.59 -0.28 1.53
CA SER A 106 7.96 -0.37 0.99
C SER A 106 8.55 1.00 0.59
N SER A 107 7.70 2.04 0.43
CA SER A 107 8.16 3.39 0.09
C SER A 107 9.06 4.03 1.16
N VAL A 108 9.11 3.48 2.37
CA VAL A 108 10.03 3.93 3.44
C VAL A 108 11.50 3.82 3.04
N PHE A 109 11.85 2.89 2.16
CA PHE A 109 13.20 2.70 1.63
C PHE A 109 13.57 3.61 0.46
N TYR A 110 12.57 4.23 -0.21
CA TYR A 110 12.79 4.82 -1.52
C TYR A 110 13.69 6.04 -1.51
N ARG A 111 14.64 6.03 -2.47
CA ARG A 111 15.49 7.15 -2.86
C ARG A 111 15.35 7.39 -4.36
N GLU A 112 15.75 8.54 -4.85
CA GLU A 112 15.77 8.84 -6.31
C GLU A 112 16.99 8.21 -6.99
N GLU A 113 17.13 6.90 -6.87
CA GLU A 113 18.19 6.06 -7.43
C GLU A 113 17.68 4.65 -7.68
N HIS A 114 18.36 3.83 -8.48
CA HIS A 114 18.04 2.42 -8.59
C HIS A 114 18.42 1.69 -7.30
N GLN A 115 17.51 0.89 -6.77
CA GLN A 115 17.70 0.09 -5.56
C GLN A 115 17.25 -1.34 -5.85
N TYR A 116 18.14 -2.29 -5.67
CA TYR A 116 17.89 -3.70 -5.99
C TYR A 116 18.00 -4.57 -4.75
N ALA A 117 17.14 -5.60 -4.68
CA ALA A 117 17.14 -6.61 -3.61
C ALA A 117 17.15 -5.99 -2.20
N LEU A 118 16.32 -4.94 -1.99
CA LEU A 118 16.16 -4.31 -0.69
C LEU A 118 15.64 -5.34 0.33
N SER A 119 16.43 -5.63 1.35
CA SER A 119 16.00 -6.45 2.49
C SER A 119 15.29 -5.60 3.55
N GLU A 120 14.70 -6.26 4.53
CA GLU A 120 14.09 -5.59 5.69
C GLU A 120 15.10 -4.80 6.52
N ASP A 121 16.37 -5.18 6.45
CA ASP A 121 17.48 -4.57 7.19
C ASP A 121 18.19 -3.46 6.38
N SER A 122 17.71 -3.19 5.16
CA SER A 122 18.22 -2.08 4.34
C SER A 122 17.98 -0.73 5.02
N PRO A 123 18.91 0.24 4.91
CA PRO A 123 18.80 1.50 5.63
C PRO A 123 17.58 2.33 5.18
N ILE A 124 16.82 2.82 6.17
CA ILE A 124 15.68 3.72 5.98
C ILE A 124 16.08 5.15 6.39
N GLY A 125 15.63 6.13 5.60
CA GLY A 125 15.91 7.53 5.85
C GLY A 125 17.38 7.93 5.60
N PRO A 126 17.81 9.11 6.09
CA PRO A 126 17.02 10.15 6.77
C PRO A 126 16.12 10.97 5.82
N ARG A 127 16.28 10.83 4.50
CA ARG A 127 15.45 11.53 3.49
C ARG A 127 14.41 10.57 2.93
N PHE A 128 13.19 11.06 2.78
CA PHE A 128 12.06 10.32 2.23
C PHE A 128 11.58 10.94 0.92
N VAL A 129 11.11 10.12 0.00
CA VAL A 129 10.63 10.58 -1.32
C VAL A 129 9.37 11.45 -1.22
N ASN A 130 8.58 11.31 -0.16
CA ASN A 130 7.41 12.14 0.12
C ASN A 130 6.99 12.05 1.59
N THR A 131 6.01 12.87 1.99
CA THR A 131 5.47 12.91 3.36
C THR A 131 4.77 11.60 3.73
N TYR A 132 4.14 10.91 2.77
CA TYR A 132 3.53 9.60 3.01
C TYR A 132 4.57 8.58 3.51
N ALA A 133 5.67 8.41 2.78
CA ALA A 133 6.75 7.50 3.17
C ALA A 133 7.31 7.86 4.56
N GLN A 134 7.53 9.16 4.83
CA GLN A 134 8.00 9.64 6.12
C GLN A 134 7.04 9.28 7.25
N THR A 135 5.74 9.54 7.07
CA THR A 135 4.74 9.28 8.12
C THR A 135 4.46 7.79 8.33
N LYS A 136 4.61 6.96 7.28
CA LYS A 136 4.58 5.51 7.45
C LYS A 136 5.75 5.02 8.29
N TYR A 137 6.96 5.54 8.05
CA TYR A 137 8.13 5.22 8.88
C TYR A 137 7.98 5.72 10.32
N LEU A 138 7.47 6.93 10.54
CA LEU A 138 7.15 7.42 11.89
C LEU A 138 6.14 6.51 12.61
N GLY A 139 5.16 5.96 11.87
CA GLY A 139 4.24 4.94 12.41
C GLY A 139 4.97 3.64 12.80
N GLU A 140 6.00 3.22 12.03
CA GLU A 140 6.83 2.06 12.40
C GLU A 140 7.56 2.29 13.73
N THR A 141 8.18 3.46 13.92
CA THR A 141 8.92 3.77 15.16
C THR A 141 8.03 3.85 16.40
N LEU A 142 6.74 4.17 16.25
CA LEU A 142 5.81 4.13 17.39
C LEU A 142 5.62 2.71 17.95
N LEU A 143 5.81 1.68 17.12
CA LEU A 143 5.67 0.30 17.56
C LEU A 143 6.81 -0.13 18.49
N ASP A 144 7.96 0.55 18.51
CA ASP A 144 9.12 0.16 19.35
C ASP A 144 8.73 0.07 20.83
N GLY A 145 7.87 0.96 21.30
CA GLY A 145 7.35 0.97 22.67
C GLY A 145 6.19 0.01 22.95
N TYR A 146 5.67 -0.70 21.95
CA TYR A 146 4.56 -1.62 22.16
C TYR A 146 5.02 -2.95 22.78
N ALA A 147 4.42 -3.34 23.91
CA ALA A 147 4.84 -4.52 24.67
C ALA A 147 4.35 -5.86 24.10
N GLY A 148 3.27 -5.87 23.30
CA GLY A 148 2.72 -7.09 22.69
C GLY A 148 3.54 -7.59 21.51
N LEU A 149 3.20 -8.79 21.01
CA LEU A 149 3.76 -9.29 19.75
C LEU A 149 3.41 -8.34 18.61
N LYS A 150 4.41 -7.96 17.82
CA LYS A 150 4.24 -7.00 16.73
C LYS A 150 5.05 -7.39 15.50
N SER A 151 4.58 -6.97 14.33
CA SER A 151 5.36 -7.04 13.10
C SER A 151 4.96 -5.91 12.14
N ILE A 152 5.94 -5.38 11.42
CA ILE A 152 5.77 -4.35 10.40
C ILE A 152 5.71 -5.02 9.04
N LEU A 153 4.60 -4.83 8.32
CA LEU A 153 4.36 -5.42 7.01
C LEU A 153 4.46 -4.32 5.95
N ARG A 154 5.44 -4.41 5.05
CA ARG A 154 5.75 -3.38 4.05
C ARG A 154 5.37 -3.86 2.63
N PRO A 155 4.08 -3.78 2.25
CA PRO A 155 3.66 -4.17 0.90
C PRO A 155 4.23 -3.22 -0.16
N ARG A 156 4.51 -3.77 -1.36
CA ARG A 156 4.99 -3.03 -2.51
C ARG A 156 3.91 -2.91 -3.58
N ALA A 157 3.52 -1.67 -3.92
CA ALA A 157 2.62 -1.37 -5.05
C ALA A 157 1.43 -2.33 -5.13
N VAL A 158 0.55 -2.28 -4.13
CA VAL A 158 -0.63 -3.14 -4.05
C VAL A 158 -1.59 -2.82 -5.19
N PHE A 159 -2.03 -3.84 -5.91
CA PHE A 159 -3.00 -3.71 -6.99
C PHE A 159 -4.05 -4.83 -6.94
N GLY A 160 -5.18 -4.63 -7.62
CA GLY A 160 -6.24 -5.62 -7.73
C GLY A 160 -7.64 -5.00 -7.70
N PRO A 161 -8.70 -5.81 -7.62
CA PRO A 161 -10.08 -5.35 -7.49
C PRO A 161 -10.26 -4.39 -6.31
N GLY A 162 -10.76 -3.18 -6.61
CA GLY A 162 -10.93 -2.13 -5.60
C GLY A 162 -9.70 -1.23 -5.39
N ASP A 163 -8.64 -1.36 -6.21
CA ASP A 163 -7.52 -0.41 -6.21
C ASP A 163 -8.02 1.02 -6.44
N THR A 164 -7.55 1.94 -5.61
CA THR A 164 -7.89 3.37 -5.68
C THR A 164 -6.67 4.26 -5.92
N VAL A 165 -5.47 3.68 -6.01
CA VAL A 165 -4.21 4.42 -5.95
C VAL A 165 -3.37 4.26 -7.22
N LEU A 166 -3.12 3.03 -7.67
CA LEU A 166 -2.15 2.75 -8.73
C LEU A 166 -2.81 2.79 -10.12
N PHE A 167 -3.58 1.76 -10.47
CA PHE A 167 -4.15 1.62 -11.83
C PHE A 167 -5.23 2.64 -12.18
N PRO A 168 -6.12 3.10 -11.28
CA PRO A 168 -7.14 4.09 -11.67
C PRO A 168 -6.55 5.38 -12.23
N ARG A 169 -5.42 5.83 -11.71
CA ARG A 169 -4.72 7.04 -12.21
C ARG A 169 -4.14 6.82 -13.60
N VAL A 170 -3.51 5.68 -13.80
CA VAL A 170 -2.95 5.28 -15.09
C VAL A 170 -4.04 5.16 -16.15
N ILE A 171 -5.12 4.47 -15.83
CA ILE A 171 -6.28 4.30 -16.71
C ILE A 171 -6.90 5.65 -17.06
N ALA A 172 -7.10 6.52 -16.07
CA ALA A 172 -7.62 7.87 -16.29
C ALA A 172 -6.72 8.71 -17.20
N ALA A 173 -5.39 8.62 -17.03
CA ALA A 173 -4.43 9.31 -17.88
C ALA A 173 -4.40 8.72 -19.30
N ALA A 174 -4.47 7.40 -19.46
CA ALA A 174 -4.53 6.74 -20.75
C ALA A 174 -5.79 7.12 -21.55
N ARG A 175 -6.96 7.10 -20.90
CA ARG A 175 -8.24 7.53 -21.53
C ARG A 175 -8.21 8.97 -22.03
N LYS A 176 -7.46 9.84 -21.37
CA LYS A 176 -7.29 11.25 -21.75
C LYS A 176 -6.17 11.46 -22.78
N GLY A 177 -5.47 10.40 -23.21
CA GLY A 177 -4.28 10.52 -24.06
C GLY A 177 -3.11 11.27 -23.39
N ALA A 178 -3.15 11.41 -22.05
CA ALA A 178 -2.18 12.19 -21.28
C ALA A 178 -1.02 11.33 -20.75
N LEU A 179 -1.10 10.00 -20.85
CA LEU A 179 -0.05 9.09 -20.40
C LEU A 179 1.10 9.08 -21.41
N PRO A 180 2.33 9.45 -21.02
CA PRO A 180 3.48 9.35 -21.91
C PRO A 180 4.13 7.96 -21.84
N ARG A 181 4.84 7.59 -22.90
CA ARG A 181 5.86 6.54 -22.86
C ARG A 181 7.18 7.18 -22.44
N PHE A 182 7.75 6.72 -21.33
CA PHE A 182 9.01 7.24 -20.86
C PHE A 182 10.18 6.64 -21.66
N VAL A 183 11.15 7.49 -22.00
CA VAL A 183 12.35 7.12 -22.75
C VAL A 183 13.58 7.77 -22.14
N GLY A 184 14.78 7.33 -22.57
CA GLY A 184 16.06 7.89 -22.14
C GLY A 184 16.63 7.22 -20.88
N GLN A 185 16.06 6.10 -20.42
CA GLN A 185 16.71 5.20 -19.49
C GLN A 185 17.72 4.31 -20.22
N SER A 186 18.84 3.98 -19.57
CA SER A 186 19.86 3.07 -20.10
C SER A 186 19.44 1.61 -20.04
N GLN A 187 18.46 1.29 -19.19
CA GLN A 187 17.94 -0.06 -18.96
C GLN A 187 16.46 0.00 -18.54
N PRO A 188 15.71 -1.10 -18.71
CA PRO A 188 14.35 -1.20 -18.20
C PRO A 188 14.25 -0.90 -16.70
N VAL A 189 13.16 -0.29 -16.29
CA VAL A 189 12.90 0.00 -14.87
C VAL A 189 12.14 -1.17 -14.25
N ILE A 190 12.86 -1.95 -13.46
CA ILE A 190 12.34 -3.16 -12.82
C ILE A 190 11.78 -2.83 -11.45
N GLY A 191 10.61 -3.39 -11.13
CA GLY A 191 10.00 -3.24 -9.82
C GLY A 191 9.12 -4.42 -9.43
N ASP A 192 8.88 -4.53 -8.13
CA ASP A 192 7.95 -5.48 -7.57
C ASP A 192 6.56 -4.87 -7.43
N LEU A 193 5.55 -5.73 -7.43
CA LEU A 193 4.17 -5.44 -7.07
C LEU A 193 3.65 -6.54 -6.14
N ILE A 194 2.48 -6.32 -5.54
CA ILE A 194 1.74 -7.38 -4.85
C ILE A 194 0.26 -7.32 -5.20
N TYR A 195 -0.29 -8.48 -5.59
CA TYR A 195 -1.72 -8.62 -5.82
C TYR A 195 -2.47 -8.64 -4.49
N ILE A 196 -3.65 -8.02 -4.47
CA ILE A 196 -4.40 -7.77 -3.24
C ILE A 196 -4.73 -9.06 -2.46
N ASP A 197 -5.09 -10.14 -3.15
CA ASP A 197 -5.42 -11.40 -2.46
C ASP A 197 -4.17 -12.06 -1.87
N ALA A 198 -3.03 -12.00 -2.58
CA ALA A 198 -1.75 -12.46 -2.03
C ALA A 198 -1.34 -11.65 -0.78
N LEU A 199 -1.58 -10.33 -0.79
CA LEU A 199 -1.38 -9.50 0.40
C LEU A 199 -2.30 -9.92 1.54
N CYS A 200 -3.59 -10.12 1.28
CA CYS A 200 -4.55 -10.55 2.29
C CYS A 200 -4.16 -11.89 2.92
N ASP A 201 -3.67 -12.84 2.12
CA ASP A 201 -3.20 -14.14 2.63
C ASP A 201 -1.93 -13.99 3.47
N TYR A 202 -1.00 -13.11 3.10
CA TYR A 202 0.15 -12.80 3.95
C TYR A 202 -0.26 -12.15 5.28
N LEU A 203 -1.23 -11.24 5.27
CA LEU A 203 -1.79 -10.65 6.49
C LEU A 203 -2.41 -11.72 7.39
N TYR A 204 -3.15 -12.66 6.81
CA TYR A 204 -3.75 -13.78 7.56
C TYR A 204 -2.68 -14.73 8.10
N ARG A 205 -1.71 -15.15 7.28
CA ARG A 205 -0.60 -16.00 7.73
C ARG A 205 0.20 -15.35 8.85
N ALA A 206 0.45 -14.04 8.78
CA ALA A 206 1.08 -13.30 9.86
C ALA A 206 0.19 -13.23 11.12
N ALA A 207 -1.15 -13.17 10.96
CA ALA A 207 -2.07 -13.18 12.10
C ALA A 207 -2.04 -14.48 12.88
N VAL A 208 -1.85 -15.63 12.21
CA VAL A 208 -1.86 -16.97 12.83
C VAL A 208 -0.48 -17.57 13.06
N ALA A 209 0.59 -16.99 12.53
CA ALA A 209 1.95 -17.52 12.67
C ALA A 209 2.36 -17.60 14.16
N PRO A 210 3.01 -18.70 14.59
CA PRO A 210 3.45 -18.84 15.98
C PRO A 210 4.53 -17.82 16.34
N GLN A 211 5.38 -17.46 15.39
CA GLN A 211 6.47 -16.48 15.52
C GLN A 211 6.49 -15.54 14.33
N LEU A 212 6.96 -14.32 14.53
CA LEU A 212 7.12 -13.32 13.48
C LEU A 212 8.46 -12.60 13.64
N GLN A 213 9.06 -12.25 12.50
CA GLN A 213 10.16 -11.30 12.48
C GLN A 213 9.65 -9.87 12.73
N PRO A 214 10.52 -8.95 13.14
CA PRO A 214 10.15 -7.56 13.35
C PRO A 214 9.51 -6.88 12.13
N SER A 215 9.92 -7.29 10.91
CA SER A 215 9.35 -6.75 9.67
C SER A 215 9.45 -7.72 8.50
N TYR A 216 8.57 -7.52 7.50
CA TYR A 216 8.54 -8.25 6.22
C TYR A 216 8.29 -7.30 5.05
N ASN A 217 9.05 -7.47 3.97
CA ASN A 217 8.79 -6.85 2.68
C ASN A 217 7.87 -7.74 1.85
N LEU A 218 6.65 -7.29 1.58
CA LEU A 218 5.63 -8.11 0.94
C LEU A 218 5.51 -7.78 -0.56
N THR A 219 5.83 -8.76 -1.39
CA THR A 219 5.73 -8.67 -2.86
C THR A 219 5.19 -9.99 -3.42
N ASN A 220 4.89 -10.02 -4.73
CA ASN A 220 4.64 -11.29 -5.43
C ASN A 220 5.93 -12.10 -5.69
N ALA A 221 7.10 -11.62 -5.22
CA ALA A 221 8.41 -12.23 -5.46
C ALA A 221 8.74 -12.45 -6.96
N GLN A 222 8.19 -11.61 -7.83
CA GLN A 222 8.35 -11.65 -9.27
C GLN A 222 8.55 -10.22 -9.81
N PRO A 223 9.79 -9.71 -9.83
CA PRO A 223 10.09 -8.39 -10.38
C PRO A 223 9.81 -8.32 -11.89
N VAL A 224 9.25 -7.20 -12.35
CA VAL A 224 8.86 -6.99 -13.76
C VAL A 224 9.30 -5.63 -14.28
N ASP A 225 9.41 -5.49 -15.61
CA ASP A 225 9.49 -4.18 -16.27
C ASP A 225 8.18 -3.42 -16.07
N LEU A 226 8.23 -2.34 -15.30
CA LEU A 226 7.04 -1.57 -14.91
C LEU A 226 6.37 -0.87 -16.09
N GLN A 227 7.16 -0.42 -17.08
CA GLN A 227 6.59 0.22 -18.28
C GLN A 227 5.95 -0.80 -19.21
N GLN A 228 6.60 -1.95 -19.41
CA GLN A 228 6.04 -3.03 -20.23
C GLN A 228 4.77 -3.58 -19.59
N LEU A 229 4.78 -3.88 -18.29
CA LEU A 229 3.58 -4.30 -17.55
C LEU A 229 2.42 -3.32 -17.74
N LEU A 230 2.70 -2.02 -17.64
CA LEU A 230 1.68 -1.00 -17.86
C LEU A 230 1.09 -1.05 -19.27
N LEU A 231 1.95 -1.16 -20.28
CA LEU A 231 1.49 -1.26 -21.68
C LEU A 231 0.64 -2.53 -21.91
N ASP A 232 1.05 -3.65 -21.32
CA ASP A 232 0.32 -4.92 -21.41
C ASP A 232 -1.06 -4.83 -20.75
N VAL A 233 -1.16 -4.22 -19.58
CA VAL A 233 -2.44 -4.00 -18.90
C VAL A 233 -3.35 -3.09 -19.72
N LEU A 234 -2.82 -1.99 -20.31
CA LEU A 234 -3.60 -1.11 -21.16
C LEU A 234 -4.09 -1.82 -22.42
N ALA A 235 -3.24 -2.64 -23.06
CA ALA A 235 -3.60 -3.41 -24.24
C ALA A 235 -4.72 -4.43 -23.93
N ARG A 236 -4.60 -5.18 -22.83
CA ARG A 236 -5.64 -6.14 -22.38
C ARG A 236 -6.97 -5.44 -22.05
N LEU A 237 -6.93 -4.20 -21.55
CA LEU A 237 -8.11 -3.37 -21.29
C LEU A 237 -8.62 -2.65 -22.54
N GLN A 238 -8.01 -2.87 -23.71
CA GLN A 238 -8.35 -2.20 -24.99
C GLN A 238 -8.30 -0.66 -24.89
N LEU A 239 -7.39 -0.13 -24.04
CA LEU A 239 -7.20 1.30 -23.87
C LEU A 239 -6.14 1.84 -24.84
N PRO A 240 -6.20 3.15 -25.20
CA PRO A 240 -5.19 3.77 -26.04
C PRO A 240 -3.79 3.63 -25.44
N LEU A 241 -2.85 3.10 -26.22
CA LEU A 241 -1.45 3.04 -25.82
C LEU A 241 -0.78 4.42 -25.94
N PRO A 242 0.17 4.76 -25.04
CA PRO A 242 0.88 6.02 -25.09
C PRO A 242 1.67 6.20 -26.40
N GLN A 243 1.33 7.22 -27.17
CA GLN A 243 2.01 7.57 -28.43
C GLN A 243 3.14 8.58 -28.19
N ARG A 244 2.95 9.49 -27.22
CA ARG A 244 3.90 10.55 -26.92
C ARG A 244 5.07 10.04 -26.11
N GLN A 245 6.30 10.17 -26.64
CA GLN A 245 7.50 9.86 -25.92
C GLN A 245 7.99 11.08 -25.12
N VAL A 246 8.37 10.86 -23.87
CA VAL A 246 8.91 11.91 -22.98
C VAL A 246 10.16 11.36 -22.30
N ARG A 247 11.26 12.11 -22.37
CA ARG A 247 12.48 11.76 -21.63
C ARG A 247 12.20 11.82 -20.13
N ILE A 248 12.60 10.78 -19.40
CA ILE A 248 12.34 10.67 -17.96
C ILE A 248 12.89 11.87 -17.17
N SER A 249 14.07 12.40 -17.56
CA SER A 249 14.66 13.59 -16.94
C SER A 249 13.80 14.85 -17.14
N THR A 250 13.19 15.01 -18.32
CA THR A 250 12.23 16.09 -18.60
C THR A 250 10.97 15.95 -17.77
N ALA A 251 10.42 14.72 -17.69
CA ALA A 251 9.24 14.44 -16.89
C ALA A 251 9.46 14.74 -15.39
N LEU A 252 10.63 14.39 -14.83
CA LEU A 252 11.00 14.69 -13.45
C LEU A 252 11.12 16.20 -13.20
N ARG A 253 11.69 16.96 -14.14
CA ARG A 253 11.75 18.43 -14.03
C ARG A 253 10.36 19.05 -14.10
N MET A 254 9.53 18.63 -15.06
CA MET A 254 8.15 19.10 -15.16
C MET A 254 7.35 18.81 -13.90
N ALA A 255 7.46 17.61 -13.36
CA ALA A 255 6.81 17.24 -12.10
C ALA A 255 7.25 18.16 -10.95
N SER A 256 8.55 18.48 -10.85
CA SER A 256 9.06 19.41 -9.83
C SER A 256 8.44 20.80 -9.95
N VAL A 257 8.36 21.33 -11.17
CA VAL A 257 7.77 22.66 -11.43
C VAL A 257 6.28 22.65 -11.07
N VAL A 258 5.54 21.63 -11.52
CA VAL A 258 4.11 21.51 -11.26
C VAL A 258 3.83 21.35 -9.75
N GLU A 259 4.55 20.48 -9.05
CA GLU A 259 4.42 20.37 -7.59
C GLU A 259 4.77 21.67 -6.87
N GLY A 260 5.83 22.36 -7.31
CA GLY A 260 6.21 23.67 -6.77
C GLY A 260 5.10 24.71 -6.93
N ALA A 261 4.50 24.79 -8.13
CA ALA A 261 3.37 25.69 -8.39
C ALA A 261 2.15 25.35 -7.51
N TYR A 262 1.79 24.06 -7.39
CA TYR A 262 0.68 23.62 -6.53
C TYR A 262 0.88 24.01 -5.06
N ARG A 263 2.11 23.88 -4.55
CA ARG A 263 2.45 24.28 -3.16
C ARG A 263 2.45 25.80 -2.99
N LEU A 264 3.10 26.53 -3.89
CA LEU A 264 3.23 27.99 -3.80
C LEU A 264 1.87 28.68 -3.92
N LEU A 265 1.07 28.27 -4.90
CA LEU A 265 -0.26 28.84 -5.17
C LEU A 265 -1.37 28.21 -4.33
N ARG A 266 -1.03 27.24 -3.45
CA ARG A 266 -1.99 26.52 -2.59
C ARG A 266 -3.17 25.94 -3.39
N LEU A 267 -2.89 25.41 -4.58
CA LEU A 267 -3.93 24.84 -5.45
C LEU A 267 -4.59 23.64 -4.80
N ARG A 268 -5.91 23.54 -4.99
CA ARG A 268 -6.68 22.41 -4.46
C ARG A 268 -6.50 21.16 -5.32
N GLY A 269 -6.57 19.98 -4.68
CA GLY A 269 -6.46 18.70 -5.36
C GLY A 269 -5.02 18.23 -5.55
N GLU A 270 -4.86 17.12 -6.26
CA GLU A 270 -3.58 16.50 -6.57
C GLU A 270 -3.03 17.03 -7.90
N PRO A 271 -1.71 17.31 -7.99
CA PRO A 271 -1.09 17.65 -9.27
C PRO A 271 -1.28 16.53 -10.31
N PRO A 272 -1.48 16.88 -11.59
CA PRO A 272 -1.65 15.88 -12.65
C PRO A 272 -0.40 15.00 -12.87
N ILE A 273 0.75 15.50 -12.43
CA ILE A 273 2.04 14.78 -12.45
C ILE A 273 2.81 15.09 -11.17
N THR A 274 3.37 14.03 -10.54
CA THR A 274 4.19 14.16 -9.33
C THR A 274 5.56 13.53 -9.53
N ARG A 275 6.59 14.04 -8.82
CA ARG A 275 7.92 13.41 -8.83
C ARG A 275 7.86 11.96 -8.39
N PHE A 276 7.05 11.66 -7.39
CA PHE A 276 6.86 10.28 -6.95
C PHE A 276 6.29 9.39 -8.07
N GLY A 277 5.23 9.84 -8.76
CA GLY A 277 4.62 9.09 -9.85
C GLY A 277 5.57 8.85 -11.02
N VAL A 278 6.34 9.88 -11.44
CA VAL A 278 7.38 9.72 -12.47
C VAL A 278 8.54 8.86 -11.96
N GLY A 279 8.92 9.01 -10.68
CA GLY A 279 9.99 8.27 -10.02
C GLY A 279 9.78 6.75 -10.05
N VAL A 280 8.53 6.29 -10.02
CA VAL A 280 8.18 4.85 -10.18
C VAL A 280 8.70 4.29 -11.51
N PHE A 281 8.67 5.11 -12.59
CA PHE A 281 9.17 4.75 -13.92
C PHE A 281 10.59 5.24 -14.20
N ALA A 282 11.23 5.92 -13.23
CA ALA A 282 12.60 6.41 -13.35
C ALA A 282 13.61 5.47 -12.70
N TYR A 283 13.23 4.84 -11.59
CA TYR A 283 14.16 4.13 -10.74
C TYR A 283 13.65 2.73 -10.37
N SER A 284 14.43 1.71 -10.68
CA SER A 284 14.15 0.33 -10.29
C SER A 284 14.08 0.19 -8.78
N LYS A 285 13.12 -0.61 -8.30
CA LYS A 285 12.92 -0.92 -6.89
C LYS A 285 12.53 -2.39 -6.77
N THR A 286 13.49 -3.25 -6.41
CA THR A 286 13.22 -4.66 -6.13
C THR A 286 13.54 -5.01 -4.69
N PHE A 287 12.89 -6.03 -4.18
CA PHE A 287 12.98 -6.46 -2.79
C PHE A 287 13.48 -7.90 -2.69
N ASP A 288 14.20 -8.19 -1.63
CA ASP A 288 14.59 -9.56 -1.28
C ASP A 288 13.39 -10.27 -0.64
N PRO A 289 12.81 -11.31 -1.26
CA PRO A 289 11.63 -11.98 -0.73
C PRO A 289 11.95 -13.09 0.28
N ARG A 290 13.22 -13.43 0.50
CA ARG A 290 13.64 -14.64 1.22
C ARG A 290 13.02 -14.75 2.62
N ARG A 291 13.00 -13.66 3.40
CA ARG A 291 12.40 -13.64 4.74
C ARG A 291 10.91 -13.94 4.69
N THR A 292 10.18 -13.27 3.82
CA THR A 292 8.73 -13.49 3.64
C THR A 292 8.43 -14.92 3.17
N LEU A 293 9.19 -15.43 2.18
CA LEU A 293 8.99 -16.78 1.67
C LEU A 293 9.30 -17.88 2.69
N ALA A 294 10.32 -17.66 3.54
CA ALA A 294 10.68 -18.62 4.59
C ALA A 294 9.62 -18.71 5.69
N ASP A 295 9.11 -17.57 6.17
CA ASP A 295 8.25 -17.52 7.35
C ASP A 295 6.75 -17.54 7.00
N LEU A 296 6.37 -16.90 5.90
CA LEU A 296 4.97 -16.74 5.48
C LEU A 296 4.63 -17.53 4.21
N GLY A 297 5.61 -18.19 3.58
CA GLY A 297 5.42 -19.01 2.38
C GLY A 297 5.29 -18.20 1.09
N THR A 298 4.98 -18.90 -0.01
CA THR A 298 4.81 -18.29 -1.34
C THR A 298 3.52 -17.50 -1.45
N PRO A 299 3.46 -16.48 -2.36
CA PRO A 299 2.19 -15.83 -2.72
C PRO A 299 1.15 -16.86 -3.18
N SER A 300 -0.06 -16.73 -2.68
CA SER A 300 -1.17 -17.66 -3.02
C SER A 300 -1.70 -17.46 -4.44
N VAL A 301 -1.48 -16.28 -5.00
CA VAL A 301 -1.85 -15.89 -6.36
C VAL A 301 -0.62 -15.34 -7.05
N GLY A 302 -0.26 -15.90 -8.21
CA GLY A 302 0.84 -15.42 -9.04
C GLY A 302 0.59 -14.02 -9.60
N LEU A 303 1.65 -13.33 -10.02
CA LEU A 303 1.52 -11.96 -10.53
C LEU A 303 0.65 -11.91 -11.80
N ASP A 304 0.88 -12.81 -12.76
CA ASP A 304 0.12 -12.86 -14.02
C ASP A 304 -1.36 -13.16 -13.80
N GLU A 305 -1.65 -14.12 -12.91
CA GLU A 305 -3.02 -14.45 -12.51
C GLU A 305 -3.72 -13.24 -11.85
N GLY A 306 -3.00 -12.53 -10.99
CA GLY A 306 -3.50 -11.30 -10.36
C GLY A 306 -3.77 -10.19 -11.36
N ILE A 307 -2.93 -10.04 -12.39
CA ILE A 307 -3.12 -9.08 -13.48
C ILE A 307 -4.37 -9.46 -14.29
N ASP A 308 -4.54 -10.73 -14.63
CA ASP A 308 -5.72 -11.21 -15.35
C ASP A 308 -7.02 -10.99 -14.55
N ALA A 309 -6.99 -11.26 -13.25
CA ALA A 309 -8.12 -11.01 -12.37
C ALA A 309 -8.46 -9.50 -12.28
N PHE A 310 -7.44 -8.65 -12.17
CA PHE A 310 -7.62 -7.20 -12.19
C PHE A 310 -8.21 -6.71 -13.51
N VAL A 311 -7.71 -7.17 -14.66
CA VAL A 311 -8.19 -6.79 -15.99
C VAL A 311 -9.67 -7.19 -16.16
N ARG A 312 -10.03 -8.43 -15.80
CA ARG A 312 -11.43 -8.89 -15.85
C ARG A 312 -12.34 -8.03 -14.97
N TRP A 313 -11.92 -7.78 -13.73
CA TRP A 313 -12.68 -6.94 -12.81
C TRP A 313 -12.85 -5.50 -13.35
N GLN A 314 -11.77 -4.89 -13.84
CA GLN A 314 -11.80 -3.52 -14.34
C GLN A 314 -12.68 -3.39 -15.60
N ALA A 315 -12.62 -4.35 -16.51
CA ALA A 315 -13.48 -4.38 -17.69
C ALA A 315 -14.97 -4.44 -17.32
N ALA A 316 -15.31 -5.26 -16.31
CA ALA A 316 -16.67 -5.37 -15.79
C ALA A 316 -17.23 -4.09 -15.16
N GLN A 317 -16.37 -3.14 -14.73
CA GLN A 317 -16.81 -1.83 -14.21
C GLN A 317 -17.24 -0.86 -15.32
N TRP A 318 -17.06 -1.21 -16.60
CA TRP A 318 -17.35 -0.34 -17.74
C TRP A 318 -18.59 -0.78 -18.53
N VAL A 319 -19.15 -1.93 -18.16
CA VAL A 319 -20.42 -2.46 -18.68
C VAL A 319 -21.55 -2.04 -17.75
#